data_e617ac39cecf1900606f5592475ac057
#
_entry.id   e617ac39cecf1900606f5592475ac057
#
_cell.length_a   1.000
_cell.length_b   1.000
_cell.length_c   1.000
_cell.angle_alpha   90.00
_cell.angle_beta   90.00
_cell.angle_gamma   90.00
#
_symmetry.space_group_name_H-M   'P 1'
#
loop_
_entity.id
_entity.type
_entity.pdbx_description
1 polymer ?
#
loop_
_entity_poly.entity_id
_entity_poly.type
_entity_poly.pdbx_seq_one_letter_code
_entity_poly.pdbx_strand_id
1 'polypeptide(L)'
;MIDNYSDEYLKQILAEVKSIAVVGASLNSHRDSFKVVKRLIDYGYRVIPVNPNEVGNNIFGLCFHADLKSIDGPIDMVDVFRSSDAIMGIAQEAIEIGAKVLWTQLDIINEEAASLAEKAGLKVVMNRCPKMELAKPFLAPGVWSIRTGKKGL
;
A
#
# COMPACT_ATOMS: atom_id res chain seq x y z
N MET A 1 1.57 -11.41 16.16
CA MET A 1 2.54 -12.08 15.27
C MET A 1 2.36 -11.56 13.85
N ILE A 2 3.46 -11.27 13.18
CA ILE A 2 3.44 -10.60 11.86
C ILE A 2 2.69 -11.38 10.78
N ASP A 3 2.67 -12.70 10.85
CA ASP A 3 2.03 -13.51 9.82
C ASP A 3 0.59 -13.90 10.14
N ASN A 4 0.07 -13.45 11.24
CA ASN A 4 -1.21 -13.94 11.74
C ASN A 4 -2.23 -12.80 11.87
N TYR A 5 -2.63 -12.27 10.73
CA TYR A 5 -3.65 -11.21 10.67
C TYR A 5 -5.03 -11.83 10.52
N SER A 6 -6.00 -11.32 11.28
CA SER A 6 -7.38 -11.75 11.12
C SER A 6 -7.97 -11.16 9.83
N ASP A 7 -8.96 -11.84 9.27
CA ASP A 7 -9.68 -11.32 8.11
C ASP A 7 -10.34 -9.97 8.42
N GLU A 8 -10.86 -9.81 9.65
CA GLU A 8 -11.48 -8.55 10.07
C GLU A 8 -10.49 -7.38 10.05
N TYR A 9 -9.27 -7.62 10.51
CA TYR A 9 -8.23 -6.59 10.53
C TYR A 9 -7.87 -6.15 9.11
N LEU A 10 -7.63 -7.10 8.21
CA LEU A 10 -7.29 -6.82 6.82
C LEU A 10 -8.44 -6.14 6.08
N LYS A 11 -9.66 -6.63 6.29
CA LYS A 11 -10.86 -6.07 5.69
C LYS A 11 -11.06 -4.62 6.11
N GLN A 12 -10.92 -4.33 7.38
CA GLN A 12 -11.09 -2.98 7.91
C GLN A 12 -10.08 -2.02 7.27
N ILE A 13 -8.81 -2.42 7.19
CA ILE A 13 -7.77 -1.59 6.57
C ILE A 13 -8.14 -1.28 5.13
N LEU A 14 -8.42 -2.32 4.34
CA LEU A 14 -8.67 -2.16 2.91
C LEU A 14 -9.97 -1.41 2.61
N ALA A 15 -10.92 -1.44 3.53
CA ALA A 15 -12.17 -0.69 3.41
C ALA A 15 -12.01 0.80 3.76
N GLU A 16 -11.14 1.12 4.71
CA GLU A 16 -11.00 2.48 5.22
C GLU A 16 -10.00 3.33 4.45
N VAL A 17 -8.93 2.75 3.94
CA VAL A 17 -7.91 3.51 3.21
C VAL A 17 -8.46 3.98 1.87
N LYS A 18 -8.09 5.19 1.46
CA LYS A 18 -8.51 5.79 0.19
C LYS A 18 -7.33 6.07 -0.72
N SER A 19 -6.19 6.40 -0.16
CA SER A 19 -4.97 6.72 -0.90
C SER A 19 -3.86 5.78 -0.50
N ILE A 20 -3.15 5.28 -1.50
CA ILE A 20 -2.08 4.29 -1.31
C ILE A 20 -0.85 4.72 -2.10
N ALA A 21 0.24 4.97 -1.38
CA ALA A 21 1.54 5.20 -2.00
C ALA A 21 2.22 3.85 -2.19
N VAL A 22 2.58 3.53 -3.42
CA VAL A 22 3.26 2.26 -3.74
C VAL A 22 4.74 2.54 -3.91
N VAL A 23 5.52 2.19 -2.89
CA VAL A 23 6.97 2.44 -2.84
C VAL A 23 7.71 1.29 -3.51
N GLY A 24 8.54 1.62 -4.50
CA GLY A 24 9.20 0.61 -5.32
C GLY A 24 8.38 0.20 -6.53
N ALA A 25 7.40 1.02 -6.90
CA ALA A 25 6.60 0.76 -8.10
C ALA A 25 7.49 0.72 -9.34
N SER A 26 7.22 -0.21 -10.24
CA SER A 26 8.02 -0.46 -11.44
C SER A 26 7.20 -0.27 -12.71
N LEU A 27 7.84 0.25 -13.75
CA LEU A 27 7.25 0.31 -15.10
C LEU A 27 7.29 -1.03 -15.83
N ASN A 28 8.02 -2.01 -15.29
CA ASN A 28 8.10 -3.33 -15.88
C ASN A 28 6.81 -4.11 -15.63
N SER A 29 6.05 -4.41 -16.68
CA SER A 29 4.76 -5.08 -16.60
C SER A 29 4.82 -6.49 -16.02
N HIS A 30 5.99 -7.10 -15.95
CA HIS A 30 6.17 -8.43 -15.35
C HIS A 30 6.39 -8.37 -13.84
N ARG A 31 6.66 -7.19 -13.28
CA ARG A 31 6.86 -7.04 -11.85
C ARG A 31 5.53 -7.04 -11.09
N ASP A 32 5.56 -7.59 -9.88
CA ASP A 32 4.38 -7.65 -9.02
C ASP A 32 3.84 -6.25 -8.70
N SER A 33 4.74 -5.29 -8.47
CA SER A 33 4.31 -3.93 -8.16
C SER A 33 3.49 -3.30 -9.28
N PHE A 34 3.84 -3.57 -10.54
CA PHE A 34 3.06 -3.08 -11.69
C PHE A 34 1.65 -3.64 -11.65
N LYS A 35 1.52 -4.94 -11.42
CA LYS A 35 0.22 -5.62 -11.39
C LYS A 35 -0.63 -5.15 -10.21
N VAL A 36 0.00 -4.90 -9.06
CA VAL A 36 -0.69 -4.41 -7.88
C VAL A 36 -1.17 -2.98 -8.09
N VAL A 37 -0.34 -2.10 -8.65
CA VAL A 37 -0.74 -0.72 -8.97
C VAL A 37 -2.00 -0.73 -9.83
N LYS A 38 -2.00 -1.53 -10.91
CA LYS A 38 -3.16 -1.61 -11.79
C LYS A 38 -4.41 -2.08 -11.05
N ARG A 39 -4.28 -3.11 -10.22
CA ARG A 39 -5.41 -3.68 -9.49
C ARG A 39 -5.95 -2.69 -8.46
N LEU A 40 -5.09 -1.97 -7.76
CA LEU A 40 -5.52 -0.98 -6.78
C LEU A 40 -6.29 0.16 -7.45
N ILE A 41 -5.84 0.60 -8.63
CA ILE A 41 -6.56 1.59 -9.43
C ILE A 41 -7.93 1.04 -9.81
N ASP A 42 -8.00 -0.19 -10.29
CA ASP A 42 -9.27 -0.84 -10.69
C ASP A 42 -10.26 -0.93 -9.52
N TYR A 43 -9.76 -1.08 -8.29
CA TYR A 43 -10.60 -1.12 -7.10
C TYR A 43 -11.00 0.28 -6.58
N GLY A 44 -10.54 1.33 -7.24
CA GLY A 44 -10.97 2.70 -6.93
C GLY A 44 -10.11 3.46 -5.94
N TYR A 45 -8.93 2.95 -5.58
CA TYR A 45 -7.99 3.67 -4.73
C TYR A 45 -7.30 4.79 -5.50
N ARG A 46 -6.98 5.87 -4.79
CA ARG A 46 -6.05 6.87 -5.31
C ARG A 46 -4.65 6.32 -5.11
N VAL A 47 -3.95 6.01 -6.20
CA VAL A 47 -2.63 5.39 -6.15
C VAL A 47 -1.56 6.41 -6.51
N ILE A 48 -0.49 6.46 -5.71
CA ILE A 48 0.65 7.34 -5.97
C ILE A 48 1.90 6.45 -6.09
N PRO A 49 2.47 6.33 -7.29
CA PRO A 49 3.68 5.53 -7.47
C PRO A 49 4.91 6.28 -6.98
N VAL A 50 5.77 5.60 -6.23
CA VAL A 50 6.99 6.16 -5.66
C VAL A 50 8.19 5.32 -6.06
N ASN A 51 9.11 5.92 -6.79
CA ASN A 51 10.39 5.31 -7.14
C ASN A 51 11.34 6.40 -7.63
N PRO A 52 12.47 6.63 -6.92
CA PRO A 52 13.40 7.69 -7.32
C PRO A 52 14.00 7.48 -8.71
N ASN A 53 14.06 6.25 -9.18
CA ASN A 53 14.62 5.93 -10.50
C ASN A 53 13.65 6.19 -11.65
N GLU A 54 12.38 6.47 -11.36
CA GLU A 54 11.34 6.65 -12.37
C GLU A 54 10.78 8.08 -12.42
N VAL A 55 11.37 9.01 -11.68
CA VAL A 55 10.91 10.40 -11.69
C VAL A 55 10.97 10.96 -13.11
N GLY A 56 9.88 11.60 -13.53
CA GLY A 56 9.73 12.08 -14.90
C GLY A 56 8.92 11.13 -15.79
N ASN A 57 8.74 9.92 -15.36
CA ASN A 57 7.91 8.93 -16.05
C ASN A 57 6.52 8.85 -15.41
N ASN A 58 5.61 8.12 -16.04
CA ASN A 58 4.31 7.85 -15.45
C ASN A 58 3.92 6.38 -15.69
N ILE A 59 3.00 5.91 -14.85
CA ILE A 59 2.41 4.59 -14.94
C ILE A 59 0.89 4.77 -14.91
N PHE A 60 0.20 4.26 -15.93
CA PHE A 60 -1.26 4.43 -16.07
C PHE A 60 -1.69 5.90 -15.93
N GLY A 61 -0.88 6.83 -16.42
CA GLY A 61 -1.15 8.27 -16.33
C GLY A 61 -0.79 8.91 -14.99
N LEU A 62 -0.24 8.16 -14.04
CA LEU A 62 0.15 8.66 -12.72
C LEU A 62 1.63 8.99 -12.70
N CYS A 63 1.98 10.20 -12.27
CA CYS A 63 3.38 10.63 -12.19
C CYS A 63 4.09 9.98 -11.01
N PHE A 64 5.32 9.53 -11.23
CA PHE A 64 6.17 8.99 -10.17
C PHE A 64 6.70 10.10 -9.28
N HIS A 65 6.74 9.83 -7.98
CA HIS A 65 7.39 10.68 -6.99
C HIS A 65 8.70 10.01 -6.53
N ALA A 66 9.67 10.82 -6.15
CA ALA A 66 10.98 10.30 -5.71
C ALA A 66 10.89 9.62 -4.34
N ASP A 67 10.09 10.20 -3.44
CA ASP A 67 9.93 9.73 -2.07
C ASP A 67 8.53 10.08 -1.54
N LEU A 68 8.23 9.64 -0.32
CA LEU A 68 6.94 9.91 0.29
C LEU A 68 6.76 11.39 0.62
N LYS A 69 7.83 12.08 1.02
CA LYS A 69 7.77 13.49 1.42
C LYS A 69 7.41 14.43 0.27
N SER A 70 7.70 14.02 -0.96
CA SER A 70 7.40 14.85 -2.13
C SER A 70 5.94 14.79 -2.57
N ILE A 71 5.13 13.94 -1.94
CA ILE A 71 3.72 13.78 -2.30
C ILE A 71 2.90 14.88 -1.65
N ASP A 72 2.07 15.57 -2.45
CA ASP A 72 1.12 16.54 -1.94
C ASP A 72 -0.16 15.82 -1.51
N GLY A 73 -0.66 16.19 -0.33
CA GLY A 73 -1.90 15.65 0.20
C GLY A 73 -1.70 14.41 1.06
N PRO A 74 -2.77 13.97 1.72
CA PRO A 74 -2.69 12.86 2.68
C PRO A 74 -2.53 11.51 1.99
N ILE A 75 -1.73 10.65 2.62
CA ILE A 75 -1.56 9.25 2.23
C ILE A 75 -2.04 8.38 3.38
N ASP A 76 -3.02 7.54 3.11
CA ASP A 76 -3.56 6.65 4.14
C ASP A 76 -2.68 5.42 4.34
N MET A 77 -2.22 4.81 3.26
CA MET A 77 -1.44 3.57 3.31
C MET A 77 -0.19 3.67 2.47
N VAL A 78 0.90 3.16 3.01
CA VAL A 78 2.17 2.99 2.28
C VAL A 78 2.35 1.50 2.03
N ASP A 79 2.35 1.10 0.76
CA ASP A 79 2.50 -0.28 0.30
C ASP A 79 3.90 -0.45 -0.29
N VAL A 80 4.70 -1.33 0.29
CA VAL A 80 6.15 -1.37 0.06
C VAL A 80 6.60 -2.59 -0.74
N PHE A 81 7.27 -2.33 -1.85
CA PHE A 81 7.91 -3.32 -2.72
C PHE A 81 9.43 -3.12 -2.70
N ARG A 82 10.00 -3.04 -1.51
CA ARG A 82 11.45 -2.89 -1.32
C ARG A 82 11.95 -3.98 -0.39
N SER A 83 13.25 -4.26 -0.43
CA SER A 83 13.85 -5.28 0.43
C SER A 83 13.66 -4.98 1.92
N SER A 84 13.75 -6.01 2.75
CA SER A 84 13.49 -5.90 4.19
C SER A 84 14.38 -4.87 4.89
N ASP A 85 15.60 -4.69 4.43
CA ASP A 85 16.54 -3.72 5.01
C ASP A 85 16.19 -2.26 4.66
N ALA A 86 15.35 -2.03 3.65
CA ALA A 86 14.88 -0.69 3.31
C ALA A 86 13.67 -0.26 4.14
N ILE A 87 13.01 -1.18 4.82
CA ILE A 87 11.70 -0.92 5.45
C ILE A 87 11.80 0.07 6.60
N MET A 88 12.88 0.03 7.40
CA MET A 88 12.99 0.93 8.55
C MET A 88 12.94 2.40 8.13
N GLY A 89 13.69 2.78 7.09
CA GLY A 89 13.67 4.16 6.59
C GLY A 89 12.30 4.55 6.01
N ILE A 90 11.65 3.63 5.33
CA ILE A 90 10.32 3.86 4.78
C ILE A 90 9.28 4.00 5.89
N ALA A 91 9.39 3.19 6.96
CA ALA A 91 8.51 3.31 8.12
C ALA A 91 8.64 4.68 8.77
N GLN A 92 9.86 5.17 8.94
CA GLN A 92 10.13 6.50 9.48
C GLN A 92 9.48 7.59 8.61
N GLU A 93 9.63 7.50 7.30
CA GLU A 93 8.98 8.43 6.37
C GLU A 93 7.45 8.37 6.46
N ALA A 94 6.90 7.16 6.52
CA ALA A 94 5.45 6.97 6.63
C ALA A 94 4.90 7.63 7.89
N ILE A 95 5.62 7.51 9.00
CA ILE A 95 5.25 8.16 10.25
C ILE A 95 5.28 9.69 10.09
N GLU A 96 6.33 10.22 9.48
CA GLU A 96 6.50 11.67 9.29
C GLU A 96 5.38 12.28 8.46
N ILE A 97 4.92 11.59 7.43
CA ILE A 97 3.84 12.10 6.58
C ILE A 97 2.45 11.84 7.14
N GLY A 98 2.34 11.20 8.30
CA GLY A 98 1.07 10.92 8.94
C GLY A 98 0.26 9.80 8.30
N ALA A 99 0.91 8.85 7.67
CA ALA A 99 0.22 7.67 7.12
C ALA A 99 -0.46 6.88 8.25
N LYS A 100 -1.51 6.17 7.91
CA LYS A 100 -2.29 5.37 8.86
C LYS A 100 -1.91 3.90 8.84
N VAL A 101 -1.36 3.43 7.74
CA VAL A 101 -1.06 2.01 7.51
C VAL A 101 0.29 1.87 6.83
N LEU A 102 1.10 0.94 7.33
CA LEU A 102 2.31 0.46 6.66
C LEU A 102 2.06 -0.98 6.23
N TRP A 103 2.17 -1.23 4.93
CA TRP A 103 1.93 -2.55 4.35
C TRP A 103 3.14 -2.97 3.56
N THR A 104 3.66 -4.18 3.81
CA THR A 104 4.78 -4.71 3.02
C THR A 104 4.36 -5.98 2.27
N GLN A 105 4.90 -6.12 1.07
CA GLN A 105 4.59 -7.19 0.14
C GLN A 105 5.06 -8.56 0.66
N LEU A 106 4.63 -9.64 0.01
CA LEU A 106 5.02 -11.01 0.34
C LEU A 106 6.55 -11.12 0.49
N ASP A 107 6.97 -11.85 1.52
CA ASP A 107 8.37 -12.13 1.87
C ASP A 107 9.16 -10.91 2.36
N ILE A 108 8.50 -9.77 2.55
CA ILE A 108 9.15 -8.56 3.05
C ILE A 108 8.72 -8.35 4.51
N ILE A 109 9.64 -8.62 5.42
CA ILE A 109 9.38 -8.55 6.85
C ILE A 109 10.51 -7.81 7.54
N ASN A 110 10.17 -6.89 8.42
CA ASN A 110 11.10 -6.21 9.31
C ASN A 110 10.36 -5.91 10.61
N GLU A 111 10.61 -6.73 11.63
CA GLU A 111 9.89 -6.64 12.89
C GLU A 111 10.19 -5.36 13.67
N GLU A 112 11.41 -4.84 13.55
CA GLU A 112 11.76 -3.56 14.20
C GLU A 112 10.98 -2.41 13.58
N ALA A 113 10.87 -2.38 12.26
CA ALA A 113 10.09 -1.37 11.56
C ALA A 113 8.60 -1.50 11.90
N ALA A 114 8.07 -2.72 11.99
CA ALA A 114 6.70 -2.96 12.40
C ALA A 114 6.44 -2.39 13.78
N SER A 115 7.34 -2.66 14.73
CA SER A 115 7.23 -2.16 16.11
C SER A 115 7.27 -0.63 16.15
N LEU A 116 8.18 -0.03 15.40
CA LEU A 116 8.29 1.43 15.32
C LEU A 116 6.99 2.06 14.81
N ALA A 117 6.45 1.51 13.72
CA ALA A 117 5.23 2.03 13.12
C ALA A 117 4.04 1.87 14.05
N GLU A 118 3.89 0.71 14.69
CA GLU A 118 2.80 0.45 15.64
C GLU A 118 2.85 1.38 16.84
N LYS A 119 4.04 1.62 17.38
CA LYS A 119 4.22 2.55 18.49
C LYS A 119 3.85 3.99 18.13
N ALA A 120 3.99 4.33 16.86
CA ALA A 120 3.61 5.65 16.34
C ALA A 120 2.11 5.73 15.97
N GLY A 121 1.37 4.66 16.14
CA GLY A 121 -0.08 4.63 15.92
C GLY A 121 -0.51 4.11 14.55
N LEU A 122 0.41 3.65 13.72
CA LEU A 122 0.06 3.04 12.43
C LEU A 122 -0.43 1.61 12.64
N LYS A 123 -1.34 1.16 11.76
CA LYS A 123 -1.61 -0.25 11.60
C LYS A 123 -0.54 -0.83 10.68
N VAL A 124 -0.14 -2.06 10.93
CA VAL A 124 0.93 -2.71 10.16
C VAL A 124 0.46 -4.03 9.60
N VAL A 125 0.74 -4.26 8.32
CA VAL A 125 0.57 -5.56 7.67
C VAL A 125 1.86 -5.86 6.93
N MET A 126 2.48 -6.99 7.21
CA MET A 126 3.69 -7.42 6.50
C MET A 126 3.50 -8.79 5.90
N ASN A 127 4.21 -9.07 4.81
CA ASN A 127 4.17 -10.36 4.14
C ASN A 127 2.79 -10.68 3.58
N ARG A 128 2.13 -9.68 2.99
CA ARG A 128 0.83 -9.86 2.34
C ARG A 128 0.80 -9.07 1.03
N CYS A 129 -0.02 -9.51 0.09
CA CYS A 129 -0.24 -8.80 -1.17
C CYS A 129 -1.64 -8.19 -1.18
N PRO A 130 -1.79 -6.86 -1.27
CA PRO A 130 -3.13 -6.24 -1.27
C PRO A 130 -4.01 -6.76 -2.40
N LYS A 131 -3.44 -7.04 -3.56
CA LYS A 131 -4.17 -7.60 -4.70
C LYS A 131 -4.80 -8.94 -4.34
N MET A 132 -4.03 -9.81 -3.67
CA MET A 132 -4.52 -11.14 -3.26
C MET A 132 -5.57 -11.02 -2.16
N GLU A 133 -5.37 -10.12 -1.21
CA GLU A 133 -6.32 -9.91 -0.12
C GLU A 133 -7.65 -9.36 -0.65
N LEU A 134 -7.59 -8.42 -1.60
CA LEU A 134 -8.79 -7.84 -2.22
C LEU A 134 -9.59 -8.86 -3.04
N ALA A 135 -8.96 -9.93 -3.50
CA ALA A 135 -9.64 -10.98 -4.27
C ALA A 135 -10.40 -11.96 -3.38
N LYS A 136 -10.25 -11.90 -2.05
CA LYS A 136 -10.91 -12.84 -1.14
C LYS A 136 -12.41 -12.56 -1.01
N PRO A 137 -13.23 -13.60 -0.78
CA PRO A 137 -14.70 -13.44 -0.70
C PRO A 137 -15.20 -12.44 0.33
N PHE A 138 -14.50 -12.27 1.45
CA PHE A 138 -14.93 -11.34 2.50
C PHE A 138 -14.85 -9.88 2.09
N LEU A 139 -14.16 -9.57 0.98
CA LEU A 139 -14.06 -8.22 0.43
C LEU A 139 -14.93 -8.03 -0.81
N ALA A 140 -15.78 -9.01 -1.09
CA ALA A 140 -16.66 -8.93 -2.25
C ALA A 140 -17.71 -7.82 -2.08
N PRO A 141 -18.45 -7.55 -3.04
CA PRO A 141 -19.07 -6.32 -3.55
C PRO A 141 -19.30 -5.18 -2.55
N GLY A 142 -19.74 -5.48 -1.36
CA GLY A 142 -20.17 -4.46 -0.40
C GLY A 142 -19.09 -3.43 -0.04
N VAL A 143 -17.88 -3.89 0.29
CA VAL A 143 -16.77 -3.00 0.65
C VAL A 143 -16.37 -2.15 -0.54
N TRP A 144 -16.28 -2.79 -1.69
CA TRP A 144 -15.86 -2.11 -2.90
C TRP A 144 -16.86 -1.03 -3.31
N SER A 145 -18.15 -1.33 -3.20
CA SER A 145 -19.23 -0.37 -3.51
C SER A 145 -19.16 0.87 -2.64
N ILE A 146 -18.95 0.68 -1.35
CA ILE A 146 -18.88 1.78 -0.41
C ILE A 146 -17.77 2.75 -0.78
N ARG A 147 -16.58 2.24 -1.14
CA ARG A 147 -15.44 3.09 -1.43
C ARG A 147 -15.53 3.76 -2.78
N THR A 148 -16.00 3.06 -3.81
CA THR A 148 -16.01 3.58 -5.18
C THR A 148 -17.32 4.24 -5.57
N GLY A 149 -18.36 4.09 -4.79
CA GLY A 149 -19.70 4.55 -5.13
C GLY A 149 -20.38 3.72 -6.20
N LYS A 150 -19.80 2.60 -6.61
CA LYS A 150 -20.37 1.68 -7.58
C LYS A 150 -21.05 0.53 -6.88
N LYS A 151 -22.13 0.05 -7.43
CA LYS A 151 -22.75 -1.16 -6.92
C LYS A 151 -21.96 -2.35 -7.36
N GLY A 152 -21.74 -3.22 -6.41
CA GLY A 152 -20.93 -4.40 -6.42
C GLY A 152 -20.44 -4.93 -7.76
N LEU A 153 -19.44 -5.61 -7.75
CA LEU A 153 -18.88 -6.22 -8.94
C LEU A 153 -19.10 -7.70 -8.93
#